data_6de67003abba4632282c4b43d9dcf5fa
#
_entry.id   6de67003abba4632282c4b43d9dcf5fa
#
_cell.length_a   1.000
_cell.length_b   1.000
_cell.length_c   1.000
_cell.angle_alpha   90.00
_cell.angle_beta   90.00
_cell.angle_gamma   90.00
#
_symmetry.space_group_name_H-M   'P 1'
#
loop_
_entity.id
_entity.type
_entity.pdbx_description
1 polymer ?
#
loop_
_entity_poly.entity_id
_entity_poly.type
_entity_poly.pdbx_seq_one_letter_code
_entity_poly.pdbx_strand_id
1 'polypeptide(L)'
;TKDSRYDGTFTTVYRGNWSTNGKDWTTVSGANGIAVAEGEPLLTFLPEDDPNIQYPDGAGNSNTGAGVITGRGDYVMGPSAISRRVYPGLWKLGPYRTDNGTGPGQPNAGSTRPYNIAKFSELYLIAAEAAVKGATTKPDKSARELVNVLRDRAGKWTFNNAENKEMDVDYGSQLTAETPATIDINFILDERSREFYGEAIVGSTLSHTKVERICR
;
A
#
# COMPACT_ATOMS: atom_id res chain seq x y z
N THR A 1 1.64 -6.63 6.51
CA THR A 1 3.08 -6.61 6.24
C THR A 1 3.82 -5.95 7.40
N LYS A 2 5.17 -6.07 7.45
CA LYS A 2 6.01 -5.32 8.41
C LYS A 2 6.28 -3.88 7.94
N ASP A 3 6.07 -3.60 6.67
CA ASP A 3 6.31 -2.31 6.05
C ASP A 3 5.02 -1.49 6.04
N SER A 4 4.95 -0.48 6.90
CA SER A 4 3.79 0.39 7.04
C SER A 4 3.44 1.17 5.75
N ARG A 5 4.39 1.32 4.85
CA ARG A 5 4.16 2.02 3.57
C ARG A 5 3.17 1.27 2.68
N TYR A 6 3.09 -0.06 2.78
CA TYR A 6 2.11 -0.83 2.03
C TYR A 6 0.68 -0.43 2.44
N ASP A 7 0.38 -0.50 3.73
CA ASP A 7 -0.96 -0.14 4.23
C ASP A 7 -1.22 1.37 4.21
N GLY A 8 -0.17 2.19 4.31
CA GLY A 8 -0.27 3.63 4.11
C GLY A 8 -0.45 4.04 2.65
N THR A 9 -0.18 3.14 1.71
CA THR A 9 -0.32 3.38 0.28
C THR A 9 -1.61 2.80 -0.28
N PHE A 10 -1.99 1.61 0.16
CA PHE A 10 -3.13 0.88 -0.38
C PHE A 10 -4.20 0.63 0.68
N THR A 11 -5.46 0.73 0.29
CA THR A 11 -6.57 0.19 1.07
C THR A 11 -6.65 -1.31 0.81
N THR A 12 -6.25 -2.10 1.78
CA THR A 12 -6.23 -3.57 1.69
C THR A 12 -7.44 -4.22 2.34
N VAL A 13 -8.16 -3.49 3.20
CA VAL A 13 -9.39 -3.93 3.83
C VAL A 13 -10.45 -2.85 3.68
N TYR A 14 -11.50 -3.15 2.97
CA TYR A 14 -12.69 -2.29 2.90
C TYR A 14 -13.68 -2.74 3.97
N ARG A 15 -14.05 -1.81 4.84
CA ARG A 15 -14.96 -2.06 5.97
C ARG A 15 -16.32 -1.45 5.70
N GLY A 16 -17.33 -1.99 6.36
CA GLY A 16 -18.66 -1.43 6.34
C GLY A 16 -18.68 0.00 6.86
N ASN A 17 -19.27 0.91 6.08
CA ASN A 17 -19.37 2.34 6.41
C ASN A 17 -20.73 2.93 6.01
N TRP A 18 -21.80 2.16 6.13
CA TRP A 18 -23.12 2.55 5.65
C TRP A 18 -23.73 3.72 6.41
N SER A 19 -23.42 3.90 7.68
CA SER A 19 -23.90 5.08 8.44
C SER A 19 -23.35 6.38 7.86
N THR A 20 -22.09 6.39 7.42
CA THR A 20 -21.47 7.55 6.75
C THR A 20 -22.07 7.84 5.38
N ASN A 21 -22.73 6.86 4.77
CA ASN A 21 -23.47 7.00 3.53
C ASN A 21 -24.95 7.31 3.70
N GLY A 22 -25.37 7.65 4.92
CA GLY A 22 -26.76 8.00 5.23
C GLY A 22 -27.72 6.82 5.14
N LYS A 23 -27.25 5.61 5.42
CA LYS A 23 -28.06 4.40 5.51
C LYS A 23 -28.24 4.00 6.95
N ASP A 24 -29.46 3.63 7.30
CA ASP A 24 -29.80 3.14 8.66
C ASP A 24 -29.57 1.61 8.82
N TRP A 25 -28.68 1.07 8.02
CA TRP A 25 -28.34 -0.36 8.08
C TRP A 25 -27.40 -0.65 9.23
N THR A 26 -27.68 -1.67 9.98
CA THR A 26 -26.77 -2.18 11.02
C THR A 26 -25.87 -3.27 10.49
N THR A 27 -26.33 -4.02 9.50
CA THR A 27 -25.60 -5.10 8.84
C THR A 27 -25.98 -5.18 7.37
N VAL A 28 -25.10 -5.81 6.58
CA VAL A 28 -25.39 -6.26 5.22
C VAL A 28 -25.07 -7.75 5.10
N SER A 29 -25.65 -8.41 4.11
CA SER A 29 -25.28 -9.79 3.78
C SER A 29 -23.93 -9.76 3.05
N GLY A 30 -22.90 -10.30 3.69
CA GLY A 30 -21.58 -10.48 3.14
C GLY A 30 -21.40 -11.79 2.40
N ALA A 31 -20.15 -12.25 2.30
CA ALA A 31 -19.80 -13.55 1.74
C ALA A 31 -20.45 -14.69 2.53
N ASN A 32 -20.73 -15.78 1.86
CA ASN A 32 -21.40 -16.96 2.45
C ASN A 32 -22.75 -16.67 3.15
N GLY A 33 -23.40 -15.54 2.86
CA GLY A 33 -24.62 -15.11 3.53
C GLY A 33 -24.43 -14.68 4.99
N ILE A 34 -23.20 -14.52 5.44
CA ILE A 34 -22.88 -14.09 6.80
C ILE A 34 -23.11 -12.58 6.90
N ALA A 35 -23.81 -12.15 7.96
CA ALA A 35 -24.03 -10.74 8.21
C ALA A 35 -22.70 -10.05 8.60
N VAL A 36 -22.43 -8.90 7.98
CA VAL A 36 -21.28 -8.05 8.26
C VAL A 36 -21.79 -6.74 8.86
N ALA A 37 -21.31 -6.40 10.04
CA ALA A 37 -21.67 -5.17 10.71
C ALA A 37 -20.84 -3.99 10.21
N GLU A 38 -21.28 -2.78 10.52
CA GLU A 38 -20.48 -1.57 10.26
C GLU A 38 -19.15 -1.65 11.00
N GLY A 39 -18.06 -1.26 10.31
CA GLY A 39 -16.70 -1.35 10.82
C GLY A 39 -16.04 -2.72 10.64
N GLU A 40 -16.81 -3.77 10.34
CA GLU A 40 -16.24 -5.08 10.03
C GLU A 40 -15.74 -5.18 8.59
N PRO A 41 -14.75 -6.03 8.30
CA PRO A 41 -14.28 -6.27 6.94
C PRO A 41 -15.39 -6.77 6.03
N LEU A 42 -15.52 -6.17 4.85
CA LEU A 42 -16.42 -6.59 3.79
C LEU A 42 -15.66 -7.12 2.55
N LEU A 43 -14.49 -6.56 2.28
CA LEU A 43 -13.58 -7.02 1.23
C LEU A 43 -12.14 -6.92 1.75
N THR A 44 -11.39 -8.02 1.67
CA THR A 44 -10.00 -8.11 2.14
C THR A 44 -9.09 -8.56 0.99
N PHE A 45 -8.04 -7.77 0.73
CA PHE A 45 -6.94 -8.19 -0.13
C PHE A 45 -5.90 -8.92 0.71
N LEU A 46 -5.67 -10.19 0.38
CA LEU A 46 -4.71 -11.02 1.10
C LEU A 46 -3.27 -10.72 0.64
N PRO A 47 -2.27 -10.85 1.52
CA PRO A 47 -0.86 -10.65 1.16
C PRO A 47 -0.31 -11.74 0.24
N GLU A 48 -0.94 -12.91 0.23
CA GLU A 48 -0.56 -14.10 -0.54
C GLU A 48 -1.81 -14.77 -1.09
N ASP A 49 -1.65 -15.57 -2.14
CA ASP A 49 -2.74 -16.37 -2.66
C ASP A 49 -3.08 -17.50 -1.68
N ASP A 50 -4.36 -17.69 -1.42
CA ASP A 50 -4.87 -18.76 -0.55
C ASP A 50 -5.61 -19.77 -1.44
N PRO A 51 -5.20 -21.06 -1.43
CA PRO A 51 -5.85 -22.10 -2.24
C PRO A 51 -7.30 -22.39 -1.82
N ASN A 52 -7.73 -21.93 -0.64
CA ASN A 52 -9.11 -22.09 -0.19
C ASN A 52 -10.04 -21.03 -0.75
N ILE A 53 -9.54 -20.04 -1.48
CA ILE A 53 -10.38 -19.03 -2.11
C ILE A 53 -11.16 -19.68 -3.25
N GLN A 54 -12.47 -19.61 -3.16
CA GLN A 54 -13.38 -20.01 -4.23
C GLN A 54 -13.80 -18.74 -4.99
N TYR A 55 -13.33 -18.62 -6.22
CA TYR A 55 -13.76 -17.55 -7.10
C TYR A 55 -15.02 -17.97 -7.85
N PRO A 56 -16.07 -17.14 -7.90
CA PRO A 56 -17.30 -17.49 -8.60
C PRO A 56 -17.03 -17.62 -10.10
N ASP A 57 -17.43 -18.74 -10.67
CA ASP A 57 -17.44 -18.99 -12.12
C ASP A 57 -18.42 -18.03 -12.79
N GLY A 58 -17.97 -16.88 -13.19
CA GLY A 58 -18.61 -15.96 -14.17
C GLY A 58 -20.07 -15.56 -14.02
N ALA A 59 -20.90 -16.32 -13.36
CA ALA A 59 -22.33 -16.10 -13.27
C ALA A 59 -22.86 -15.75 -11.86
N GLY A 60 -22.10 -16.07 -10.82
CA GLY A 60 -22.53 -15.76 -9.47
C GLY A 60 -21.86 -14.49 -9.01
N ASN A 61 -22.55 -13.53 -8.52
CA ASN A 61 -22.04 -12.32 -7.90
C ASN A 61 -20.82 -11.65 -8.59
N SER A 62 -20.79 -11.74 -9.90
CA SER A 62 -19.72 -11.31 -10.80
C SER A 62 -19.43 -9.82 -10.73
N ASN A 63 -20.19 -9.06 -9.95
CA ASN A 63 -20.00 -7.62 -9.83
C ASN A 63 -18.74 -7.26 -9.05
N THR A 64 -18.28 -8.10 -8.13
CA THR A 64 -17.09 -7.83 -7.34
C THR A 64 -15.84 -8.49 -7.90
N GLY A 65 -15.94 -9.64 -8.56
CA GLY A 65 -14.78 -10.43 -8.99
C GLY A 65 -13.96 -11.01 -7.83
N ALA A 66 -14.35 -10.75 -6.60
CA ALA A 66 -13.71 -11.28 -5.41
C ALA A 66 -14.19 -12.70 -5.10
N GLY A 67 -13.34 -13.48 -4.43
CA GLY A 67 -13.65 -14.83 -4.01
C GLY A 67 -14.24 -14.88 -2.61
N VAL A 68 -14.57 -16.10 -2.19
CA VAL A 68 -15.06 -16.42 -0.84
C VAL A 68 -14.23 -17.52 -0.23
N ILE A 69 -14.05 -17.47 1.09
CA ILE A 69 -13.53 -18.59 1.88
C ILE A 69 -14.63 -19.00 2.83
N THR A 70 -14.90 -20.30 2.90
CA THR A 70 -15.93 -20.87 3.78
C THR A 70 -15.76 -20.36 5.22
N GLY A 71 -16.85 -19.91 5.83
CA GLY A 71 -16.87 -19.40 7.21
C GLY A 71 -16.47 -17.95 7.39
N ARG A 72 -16.09 -17.21 6.31
CA ARG A 72 -15.82 -15.77 6.37
C ARG A 72 -17.01 -14.97 5.84
N GLY A 73 -17.28 -13.84 6.49
CA GLY A 73 -18.30 -12.88 6.06
C GLY A 73 -17.79 -11.86 5.03
N ASP A 74 -16.48 -11.63 4.97
CA ASP A 74 -15.86 -10.79 3.99
C ASP A 74 -15.54 -11.53 2.69
N TYR A 75 -15.62 -10.83 1.58
CA TYR A 75 -15.05 -11.28 0.31
C TYR A 75 -13.53 -11.17 0.36
N VAL A 76 -12.83 -12.04 -0.37
CA VAL A 76 -11.36 -12.09 -0.35
C VAL A 76 -10.78 -12.07 -1.76
N MET A 77 -9.58 -11.50 -1.87
CA MET A 77 -8.83 -11.41 -3.12
C MET A 77 -7.37 -11.73 -2.87
N GLY A 78 -6.85 -12.78 -3.51
CA GLY A 78 -5.42 -13.04 -3.56
C GLY A 78 -4.71 -12.17 -4.62
N PRO A 79 -3.39 -11.97 -4.51
CA PRO A 79 -2.61 -11.14 -5.44
C PRO A 79 -2.77 -11.52 -6.91
N SER A 80 -2.80 -12.80 -7.23
CA SER A 80 -2.92 -13.30 -8.61
C SER A 80 -4.27 -13.00 -9.26
N ALA A 81 -5.31 -12.77 -8.46
CA ALA A 81 -6.66 -12.49 -8.93
C ALA A 81 -6.96 -10.99 -9.07
N ILE A 82 -6.04 -10.11 -8.65
CA ILE A 82 -6.19 -8.66 -8.80
C ILE A 82 -6.35 -8.32 -10.27
N SER A 83 -7.37 -7.53 -10.57
CA SER A 83 -7.74 -7.17 -11.93
C SER A 83 -8.16 -5.70 -12.02
N ARG A 84 -8.40 -5.23 -13.24
CA ARG A 84 -8.93 -3.88 -13.46
C ARG A 84 -10.29 -3.62 -12.81
N ARG A 85 -11.00 -4.67 -12.38
CA ARG A 85 -12.33 -4.55 -11.73
C ARG A 85 -12.21 -4.48 -10.22
N VAL A 86 -11.25 -5.24 -9.65
CA VAL A 86 -11.03 -5.32 -8.21
C VAL A 86 -9.54 -5.26 -7.94
N TYR A 87 -9.12 -4.21 -7.28
CA TYR A 87 -7.74 -3.92 -6.92
C TYR A 87 -7.70 -3.09 -5.63
N PRO A 88 -6.61 -3.13 -4.88
CA PRO A 88 -6.45 -2.27 -3.70
C PRO A 88 -6.51 -0.80 -4.10
N GLY A 89 -7.35 -0.03 -3.43
CA GLY A 89 -7.45 1.41 -3.65
C GLY A 89 -6.15 2.12 -3.26
N LEU A 90 -5.77 3.15 -4.00
CA LEU A 90 -4.60 3.97 -3.68
C LEU A 90 -4.97 4.97 -2.58
N TRP A 91 -4.63 4.63 -1.33
CA TRP A 91 -4.95 5.45 -0.17
C TRP A 91 -4.03 6.66 -0.02
N LYS A 92 -2.76 6.51 -0.31
CA LYS A 92 -1.74 7.55 -0.17
C LYS A 92 -2.09 8.86 -0.89
N LEU A 93 -2.74 8.76 -2.04
CA LEU A 93 -3.27 9.89 -2.80
C LEU A 93 -4.78 10.00 -2.66
N GLY A 94 -5.35 9.36 -1.65
CA GLY A 94 -6.77 9.21 -1.43
C GLY A 94 -7.58 10.49 -1.45
N PRO A 95 -8.90 10.38 -1.44
CA PRO A 95 -9.83 11.47 -1.73
C PRO A 95 -9.98 12.49 -0.60
N TYR A 96 -9.14 12.44 0.42
CA TYR A 96 -9.23 13.40 1.52
C TYR A 96 -8.92 14.80 1.06
N ARG A 97 -9.85 15.67 1.36
CA ARG A 97 -9.69 17.09 1.16
C ARG A 97 -8.94 17.69 2.35
N THR A 98 -8.10 18.68 2.06
CA THR A 98 -7.42 19.50 3.08
C THR A 98 -7.96 20.93 3.09
N ASP A 99 -8.94 21.20 2.25
CA ASP A 99 -9.70 22.45 2.28
C ASP A 99 -10.83 22.37 3.33
N ASN A 100 -11.65 23.38 3.41
CA ASN A 100 -12.74 23.51 4.39
C ASN A 100 -13.83 22.42 4.29
N GLY A 101 -13.66 21.45 3.43
CA GLY A 101 -14.60 20.33 3.29
C GLY A 101 -14.46 19.34 4.44
N THR A 102 -15.57 18.87 4.93
CA THR A 102 -15.64 17.77 5.90
C THR A 102 -15.73 16.45 5.17
N GLY A 103 -14.86 15.51 5.55
CA GLY A 103 -14.88 14.16 5.00
C GLY A 103 -14.12 13.97 3.69
N PRO A 104 -14.25 12.78 3.07
CA PRO A 104 -13.62 12.46 1.79
C PRO A 104 -14.14 13.36 0.67
N GLY A 105 -13.25 13.71 -0.27
CA GLY A 105 -13.63 14.42 -1.48
C GLY A 105 -14.56 13.61 -2.37
N GLN A 106 -15.23 14.29 -3.29
CA GLN A 106 -16.04 13.62 -4.32
C GLN A 106 -15.15 12.78 -5.23
N PRO A 107 -15.58 11.59 -5.67
CA PRO A 107 -14.88 10.83 -6.69
C PRO A 107 -14.65 11.71 -7.93
N ASN A 108 -13.46 11.66 -8.49
CA ASN A 108 -13.02 12.45 -9.65
C ASN A 108 -13.00 13.98 -9.46
N ALA A 109 -13.18 14.47 -8.24
CA ALA A 109 -12.93 15.88 -7.95
C ALA A 109 -11.44 16.18 -7.87
N GLY A 110 -11.04 17.41 -8.19
CA GLY A 110 -9.65 17.86 -8.01
C GLY A 110 -9.22 17.73 -6.56
N SER A 111 -8.07 17.11 -6.31
CA SER A 111 -7.50 17.02 -4.97
C SER A 111 -6.92 18.37 -4.56
N THR A 112 -7.21 18.79 -3.32
CA THR A 112 -6.63 19.98 -2.69
C THR A 112 -5.48 19.63 -1.75
N ARG A 113 -5.07 18.34 -1.69
CA ARG A 113 -3.95 17.90 -0.86
C ARG A 113 -2.65 18.54 -1.32
N PRO A 114 -1.79 18.96 -0.38
CA PRO A 114 -0.45 19.39 -0.72
C PRO A 114 0.32 18.27 -1.44
N TYR A 115 1.01 18.65 -2.49
CA TYR A 115 1.85 17.74 -3.26
C TYR A 115 3.32 17.95 -2.89
N ASN A 116 4.02 16.87 -2.55
CA ASN A 116 5.43 16.93 -2.24
C ASN A 116 6.26 17.01 -3.53
N ILE A 117 6.94 18.12 -3.73
CA ILE A 117 7.86 18.31 -4.87
C ILE A 117 9.17 17.56 -4.61
N ALA A 118 9.65 17.55 -3.37
CA ALA A 118 10.84 16.84 -2.93
C ALA A 118 10.63 16.28 -1.52
N LYS A 119 11.25 15.15 -1.24
CA LYS A 119 11.24 14.49 0.07
C LYS A 119 12.65 14.25 0.56
N PHE A 120 12.85 14.37 1.87
CA PHE A 120 14.15 14.10 2.47
C PHE A 120 14.59 12.64 2.28
N SER A 121 13.64 11.70 2.21
CA SER A 121 13.91 10.30 1.89
C SER A 121 14.59 10.11 0.53
N GLU A 122 14.36 11.00 -0.43
CA GLU A 122 15.04 10.95 -1.72
C GLU A 122 16.55 11.19 -1.58
N LEU A 123 16.96 12.08 -0.69
CA LEU A 123 18.38 12.33 -0.45
C LEU A 123 19.11 11.11 0.10
N TYR A 124 18.44 10.32 0.97
CA TYR A 124 19.00 9.04 1.45
C TYR A 124 19.20 8.05 0.30
N LEU A 125 18.25 7.95 -0.60
CA LEU A 125 18.34 7.02 -1.74
C LEU A 125 19.34 7.48 -2.79
N ILE A 126 19.47 8.77 -3.03
CA ILE A 126 20.53 9.35 -3.89
C ILE A 126 21.90 9.05 -3.30
N ALA A 127 22.08 9.27 -1.99
CA ALA A 127 23.35 8.98 -1.32
C ALA A 127 23.65 7.46 -1.33
N ALA A 128 22.66 6.59 -1.14
CA ALA A 128 22.82 5.15 -1.23
C ALA A 128 23.22 4.72 -2.65
N GLU A 129 22.59 5.28 -3.66
CA GLU A 129 22.96 5.05 -5.08
C GLU A 129 24.38 5.47 -5.37
N ALA A 130 24.77 6.66 -4.92
CA ALA A 130 26.14 7.16 -5.07
C ALA A 130 27.16 6.23 -4.40
N ALA A 131 26.85 5.73 -3.18
CA ALA A 131 27.72 4.79 -2.48
C ALA A 131 27.88 3.47 -3.23
N VAL A 132 26.79 2.90 -3.78
CA VAL A 132 26.86 1.70 -4.63
C VAL A 132 27.72 1.95 -5.87
N LYS A 133 27.72 3.15 -6.41
CA LYS A 133 28.56 3.58 -7.56
C LYS A 133 29.99 3.94 -7.17
N GLY A 134 30.38 3.75 -5.89
CA GLY A 134 31.75 3.94 -5.42
C GLY A 134 32.05 5.33 -4.88
N ALA A 135 31.07 6.18 -4.68
CA ALA A 135 31.28 7.48 -4.04
C ALA A 135 31.46 7.33 -2.51
N THR A 136 32.31 8.16 -1.94
CA THR A 136 32.40 8.32 -0.48
C THR A 136 31.24 9.17 0.01
N THR A 137 30.43 8.63 0.91
CA THR A 137 29.31 9.37 1.51
C THR A 137 29.76 10.10 2.77
N LYS A 138 29.14 11.22 3.05
CA LYS A 138 29.25 11.87 4.37
C LYS A 138 27.91 11.66 5.09
N PRO A 139 27.91 11.07 6.25
CA PRO A 139 28.98 10.75 7.22
C PRO A 139 29.50 9.28 7.14
N ASP A 140 30.22 8.92 6.11
CA ASP A 140 30.86 7.59 5.91
C ASP A 140 29.91 6.37 6.07
N LYS A 141 28.65 6.55 5.68
CA LYS A 141 27.64 5.48 5.75
C LYS A 141 27.63 4.65 4.47
N SER A 142 27.57 3.35 4.65
CA SER A 142 27.33 2.42 3.54
C SER A 142 25.95 2.64 2.92
N ALA A 143 25.79 2.20 1.67
CA ALA A 143 24.48 2.22 1.01
C ALA A 143 23.39 1.49 1.83
N ARG A 144 23.75 0.35 2.45
CA ARG A 144 22.86 -0.41 3.34
C ARG A 144 22.39 0.40 4.55
N GLU A 145 23.31 1.10 5.21
CA GLU A 145 22.95 1.94 6.37
C GLU A 145 22.04 3.10 5.99
N LEU A 146 22.28 3.72 4.82
CA LEU A 146 21.43 4.82 4.31
C LEU A 146 20.01 4.33 4.00
N VAL A 147 19.87 3.19 3.34
CA VAL A 147 18.57 2.58 3.07
C VAL A 147 17.88 2.16 4.37
N ASN A 148 18.64 1.63 5.35
CA ASN A 148 18.08 1.18 6.61
C ASN A 148 17.48 2.30 7.47
N VAL A 149 17.89 3.56 7.29
CA VAL A 149 17.18 4.70 7.91
C VAL A 149 15.72 4.75 7.46
N LEU A 150 15.47 4.51 6.18
CA LEU A 150 14.11 4.52 5.62
C LEU A 150 13.33 3.27 6.02
N ARG A 151 13.99 2.12 6.03
CA ARG A 151 13.38 0.84 6.40
C ARG A 151 13.03 0.76 7.89
N ASP A 152 13.90 1.28 8.76
CA ASP A 152 13.59 1.41 10.19
C ASP A 152 12.33 2.26 10.41
N ARG A 153 12.26 3.43 9.79
CA ARG A 153 11.05 4.26 9.85
C ARG A 153 9.84 3.53 9.28
N ALA A 154 10.00 2.83 8.16
CA ALA A 154 8.91 2.11 7.51
C ALA A 154 8.37 0.95 8.34
N GLY A 155 9.17 0.38 9.24
CA GLY A 155 8.73 -0.63 10.19
C GLY A 155 7.92 -0.07 11.37
N LYS A 156 7.88 1.25 11.55
CA LYS A 156 7.20 1.89 12.69
C LYS A 156 5.79 2.32 12.29
N TRP A 157 4.83 1.65 12.88
CA TRP A 157 3.42 1.92 12.66
C TRP A 157 2.92 2.82 13.79
N THR A 158 2.67 4.08 13.49
CA THR A 158 2.23 5.09 14.46
C THR A 158 1.02 5.86 13.99
N PHE A 159 0.32 5.35 12.99
CA PHE A 159 -0.86 6.01 12.45
C PHE A 159 -2.10 5.13 12.61
N ASN A 160 -3.22 5.79 12.79
CA ASN A 160 -4.52 5.17 12.74
C ASN A 160 -5.03 5.26 11.29
N ASN A 161 -5.20 4.10 10.68
CA ASN A 161 -5.89 3.98 9.40
C ASN A 161 -7.18 3.20 9.65
N ALA A 162 -8.28 3.92 9.79
CA ALA A 162 -9.59 3.34 10.09
C ALA A 162 -10.05 2.33 9.03
N GLU A 163 -9.61 2.52 7.80
CA GLU A 163 -9.95 1.62 6.69
C GLU A 163 -9.17 0.31 6.76
N ASN A 164 -7.89 0.37 7.06
CA ASN A 164 -7.06 -0.82 7.13
C ASN A 164 -7.02 -1.40 8.55
N LYS A 165 -6.36 -0.77 9.45
CA LYS A 165 -6.34 -1.10 10.87
C LYS A 165 -5.40 -0.14 11.59
N GLU A 166 -5.78 0.25 12.79
CA GLU A 166 -4.87 0.89 13.71
C GLU A 166 -3.82 -0.10 14.18
N MET A 167 -2.56 0.33 14.19
CA MET A 167 -1.44 -0.43 14.70
C MET A 167 -0.49 0.51 15.44
N ASP A 168 0.00 0.05 16.58
CA ASP A 168 1.07 0.69 17.35
C ASP A 168 2.14 -0.38 17.60
N VAL A 169 2.95 -0.63 16.58
CA VAL A 169 3.99 -1.66 16.61
C VAL A 169 5.26 -1.16 15.93
N ASP A 170 6.39 -1.65 16.40
CA ASP A 170 7.71 -1.36 15.85
C ASP A 170 8.35 -2.63 15.29
N TYR A 171 8.37 -2.74 13.97
CA TYR A 171 9.09 -3.75 13.22
C TYR A 171 10.39 -3.22 12.58
N GLY A 172 10.85 -2.03 12.97
CA GLY A 172 12.00 -1.36 12.34
C GLY A 172 13.25 -2.23 12.34
N SER A 173 13.59 -2.83 13.49
CA SER A 173 14.74 -3.74 13.62
C SER A 173 14.62 -4.99 12.75
N GLN A 174 13.42 -5.55 12.64
CA GLN A 174 13.17 -6.73 11.79
C GLN A 174 13.30 -6.37 10.31
N LEU A 175 12.70 -5.25 9.89
CA LEU A 175 12.73 -4.81 8.50
C LEU A 175 14.16 -4.44 8.04
N THR A 176 14.96 -3.84 8.92
CA THR A 176 16.37 -3.54 8.64
C THR A 176 17.24 -4.79 8.61
N ALA A 177 16.94 -5.80 9.43
CA ALA A 177 17.64 -7.09 9.41
C ALA A 177 17.43 -7.85 8.09
N GLU A 178 16.27 -7.70 7.46
CA GLU A 178 15.95 -8.29 6.15
C GLU A 178 16.71 -7.64 4.98
N THR A 179 17.38 -6.49 5.20
CA THR A 179 18.20 -5.85 4.18
C THR A 179 19.47 -6.66 3.93
N PRO A 180 19.76 -7.10 2.70
CA PRO A 180 20.98 -7.83 2.39
C PRO A 180 22.24 -7.13 2.87
N ALA A 181 23.27 -7.89 3.24
CA ALA A 181 24.54 -7.32 3.69
C ALA A 181 25.17 -6.42 2.63
N THR A 182 25.06 -6.84 1.35
CA THR A 182 25.46 -6.04 0.19
C THR A 182 24.23 -5.76 -0.64
N ILE A 183 23.99 -4.50 -0.97
CA ILE A 183 22.89 -4.06 -1.84
C ILE A 183 23.44 -3.51 -3.14
N ASP A 184 22.70 -3.74 -4.20
CA ASP A 184 22.99 -3.26 -5.54
C ASP A 184 22.02 -2.12 -5.96
N ILE A 185 22.19 -1.66 -7.19
CA ILE A 185 21.34 -0.61 -7.75
C ILE A 185 19.87 -1.08 -7.88
N ASN A 186 19.63 -2.37 -8.15
CA ASN A 186 18.27 -2.87 -8.27
C ASN A 186 17.55 -2.84 -6.93
N PHE A 187 18.24 -3.19 -5.85
CA PHE A 187 17.67 -3.08 -4.51
C PHE A 187 17.27 -1.63 -4.17
N ILE A 188 18.11 -0.64 -4.54
CA ILE A 188 17.81 0.77 -4.32
C ILE A 188 16.62 1.21 -5.17
N LEU A 189 16.51 0.77 -6.41
CA LEU A 189 15.36 1.07 -7.27
C LEU A 189 14.07 0.47 -6.73
N ASP A 190 14.13 -0.73 -6.18
CA ASP A 190 12.98 -1.36 -5.53
C ASP A 190 12.57 -0.60 -4.25
N GLU A 191 13.55 -0.14 -3.46
CA GLU A 191 13.28 0.67 -2.28
C GLU A 191 12.70 2.05 -2.64
N ARG A 192 13.18 2.68 -3.73
CA ARG A 192 12.57 3.91 -4.29
C ARG A 192 11.11 3.67 -4.68
N SER A 193 10.84 2.54 -5.31
CA SER A 193 9.48 2.20 -5.71
C SER A 193 8.55 2.05 -4.51
N ARG A 194 9.01 1.45 -3.41
CA ARG A 194 8.24 1.36 -2.16
C ARG A 194 8.00 2.73 -1.51
N GLU A 195 9.04 3.56 -1.50
CA GLU A 195 9.00 4.88 -0.84
C GLU A 195 8.11 5.88 -1.58
N PHE A 196 8.21 5.90 -2.91
CA PHE A 196 7.58 6.92 -3.76
C PHE A 196 6.44 6.40 -4.62
N TYR A 197 5.89 5.23 -4.32
CA TYR A 197 4.77 4.70 -5.09
C TYR A 197 3.64 5.74 -5.18
N GLY A 198 3.16 5.97 -6.40
CA GLY A 198 2.12 6.95 -6.67
C GLY A 198 2.57 8.42 -6.65
N GLU A 199 3.85 8.70 -6.37
CA GLU A 199 4.41 10.06 -6.43
C GLU A 199 5.19 10.26 -7.73
N ALA A 200 5.11 11.46 -8.34
CA ALA A 200 5.76 11.74 -9.63
C ALA A 200 7.30 11.65 -9.61
N ILE A 201 7.88 11.64 -8.41
CA ILE A 201 9.34 11.54 -8.19
C ILE A 201 9.92 10.23 -8.75
N VAL A 202 9.13 9.16 -8.84
CA VAL A 202 9.58 7.86 -9.39
C VAL A 202 9.89 7.96 -10.89
N GLY A 203 9.17 8.80 -11.63
CA GLY A 203 9.28 8.88 -13.08
C GLY A 203 10.60 9.47 -13.60
N SER A 204 11.21 10.37 -12.87
CA SER A 204 12.43 11.07 -13.31
C SER A 204 13.69 10.21 -13.24
N THR A 205 13.72 9.17 -12.43
CA THR A 205 14.88 8.31 -12.19
C THR A 205 14.84 7.00 -13.00
N LEU A 206 13.65 6.56 -13.43
CA LEU A 206 13.48 5.37 -14.26
C LEU A 206 13.89 5.56 -15.73
N SER A 207 14.14 6.79 -16.15
CA SER A 207 14.37 7.13 -17.56
C SER A 207 15.67 6.59 -18.16
N HIS A 208 16.58 6.04 -17.38
CA HIS A 208 17.90 5.64 -17.91
C HIS A 208 18.27 4.16 -17.74
N THR A 209 17.53 3.35 -16.97
CA THR A 209 17.98 1.95 -16.72
C THR A 209 16.92 0.86 -16.62
N LYS A 210 15.64 1.17 -16.52
CA LYS A 210 14.62 0.13 -16.27
C LYS A 210 13.43 0.10 -17.22
N VAL A 211 13.25 1.09 -18.08
CA VAL A 211 12.18 1.09 -19.10
C VAL A 211 12.35 -0.10 -20.05
N GLU A 212 13.57 -0.54 -20.31
CA GLU A 212 13.83 -1.70 -21.16
C GLU A 212 13.42 -3.06 -20.57
N ARG A 213 13.25 -3.16 -19.24
CA ARG A 213 12.88 -4.43 -18.58
C ARG A 213 11.38 -4.60 -18.32
N ILE A 214 10.62 -3.53 -18.34
CA ILE A 214 9.17 -3.59 -18.10
C ILE A 214 8.41 -3.80 -19.42
N CYS A 215 9.04 -3.53 -20.54
CA CYS A 215 8.47 -3.65 -21.89
C CYS A 215 8.94 -4.89 -22.67
N ARG A 216 9.54 -5.88 -22.00
CA ARG A 216 9.87 -7.18 -22.64
C ARG A 216 9.06 -8.31 -21.99
#